data_f9bb81efcb060a8c054706fe5c6e3811
#
_entry.id   f9bb81efcb060a8c054706fe5c6e3811
#
_cell.length_a   1.000
_cell.length_b   1.000
_cell.length_c   1.000
_cell.angle_alpha   90.00
_cell.angle_beta   90.00
_cell.angle_gamma   90.00
#
_symmetry.space_group_name_H-M   'P 1'
#
loop_
_entity.id
_entity.type
_entity.pdbx_description
1 polymer ?
#
loop_
_entity_poly.entity_id
_entity_poly.type
_entity_poly.pdbx_seq_one_letter_code
_entity_poly.pdbx_strand_id
1 'polypeptide(L)'
;MSAFASDVQRLPPIAAEHVASLAKLVMECAFQPIVEAGTGTVFGYESLMRGFDRLGFHTPLELLDRAEKSGQLLSVEQMLSSLAVAKFATIENCTTATLFLNLDARLIPHGDLLLESLLQHLRKNAIPPSSICFELSERVDNTSVPEFADLVARIRKAGFKLAIDDFGAGHAEMKLL
;
A
#
# COMPACT_ATOMS: atom_id res chain seq x y z
N MET A 1 26.37 -5.51 -36.26
CA MET A 1 25.09 -5.15 -35.68
C MET A 1 25.18 -5.42 -34.20
N SER A 2 25.23 -4.35 -33.45
CA SER A 2 25.74 -4.25 -32.07
C SER A 2 24.72 -4.73 -31.04
N ALA A 3 25.19 -5.61 -30.16
CA ALA A 3 24.52 -6.01 -28.94
C ALA A 3 24.64 -4.87 -27.90
N PHE A 4 23.58 -4.13 -27.64
CA PHE A 4 23.42 -3.38 -26.41
C PHE A 4 22.68 -4.26 -25.41
N ALA A 5 23.40 -5.20 -24.81
CA ALA A 5 22.99 -5.77 -23.53
C ALA A 5 23.34 -4.71 -22.48
N SER A 6 22.31 -4.02 -21.97
CA SER A 6 22.45 -3.12 -20.84
C SER A 6 22.87 -3.94 -19.62
N ASP A 7 24.15 -3.81 -19.22
CA ASP A 7 24.62 -4.17 -17.89
C ASP A 7 23.85 -3.33 -16.85
N VAL A 8 22.73 -3.84 -16.42
CA VAL A 8 22.12 -3.39 -15.16
C VAL A 8 23.05 -3.88 -14.06
N GLN A 9 23.97 -3.04 -13.65
CA GLN A 9 24.84 -3.26 -12.52
C GLN A 9 23.94 -3.53 -11.30
N ARG A 10 23.80 -4.80 -10.93
CA ARG A 10 23.09 -5.20 -9.71
C ARG A 10 23.82 -4.55 -8.55
N LEU A 11 23.14 -3.63 -7.87
CA LEU A 11 23.62 -3.10 -6.61
C LEU A 11 23.89 -4.29 -5.66
N PRO A 12 24.95 -4.22 -4.84
CA PRO A 12 25.20 -5.25 -3.85
C PRO A 12 23.97 -5.42 -2.95
N PRO A 13 23.76 -6.61 -2.35
CA PRO A 13 22.60 -6.84 -1.48
C PRO A 13 22.51 -5.73 -0.45
N ILE A 14 21.38 -5.01 -0.42
CA ILE A 14 21.15 -3.89 0.48
C ILE A 14 21.30 -4.40 1.91
N ALA A 15 22.18 -3.78 2.69
CA ALA A 15 22.30 -4.07 4.10
C ALA A 15 20.94 -3.83 4.78
N ALA A 16 20.53 -4.78 5.62
CA ALA A 16 19.19 -4.80 6.24
C ALA A 16 18.80 -3.46 6.89
N GLU A 17 19.78 -2.77 7.46
CA GLU A 17 19.63 -1.48 8.17
C GLU A 17 19.32 -0.27 7.29
N HIS A 18 19.40 -0.39 5.96
CA HIS A 18 19.25 0.73 5.03
C HIS A 18 18.03 0.63 4.10
N VAL A 19 17.19 -0.41 4.23
CA VAL A 19 16.07 -0.66 3.30
C VAL A 19 15.14 0.55 3.21
N ALA A 20 14.65 1.05 4.35
CA ALA A 20 13.72 2.19 4.36
C ALA A 20 14.37 3.50 3.85
N SER A 21 15.66 3.71 4.13
CA SER A 21 16.38 4.90 3.68
C SER A 21 16.59 4.91 2.17
N LEU A 22 16.95 3.76 1.60
CA LEU A 22 17.15 3.62 0.16
C LEU A 22 15.82 3.61 -0.60
N ALA A 23 14.78 3.01 -0.01
CA ALA A 23 13.44 3.05 -0.56
C ALA A 23 12.96 4.49 -0.80
N LYS A 24 13.20 5.41 0.13
CA LYS A 24 12.84 6.84 -0.02
C LYS A 24 13.44 7.51 -1.25
N LEU A 25 14.55 7.01 -1.76
CA LEU A 25 15.26 7.63 -2.89
C LEU A 25 14.75 7.16 -4.25
N VAL A 26 14.16 5.96 -4.32
CA VAL A 26 13.86 5.32 -5.61
C VAL A 26 12.42 4.84 -5.74
N MET A 27 11.70 4.73 -4.60
CA MET A 27 10.32 4.24 -4.62
C MET A 27 9.38 5.28 -5.19
N GLU A 28 8.46 4.78 -5.99
CA GLU A 28 7.38 5.53 -6.62
C GLU A 28 6.08 4.73 -6.49
N CYS A 29 4.95 5.35 -6.80
CA CYS A 29 3.70 4.64 -6.99
C CYS A 29 3.13 4.91 -8.39
N ALA A 30 2.50 3.89 -8.98
CA ALA A 30 1.64 4.04 -10.15
C ALA A 30 0.18 3.92 -9.70
N PHE A 31 -0.72 4.55 -10.43
CA PHE A 31 -2.15 4.40 -10.19
C PHE A 31 -2.78 3.58 -11.30
N GLN A 32 -3.53 2.56 -10.89
CA GLN A 32 -4.40 1.80 -11.76
C GLN A 32 -5.83 2.30 -11.56
N PRO A 33 -6.49 2.84 -12.59
CA PRO A 33 -7.85 3.33 -12.44
C PRO A 33 -8.83 2.18 -12.23
N ILE A 34 -9.74 2.35 -11.28
CA ILE A 34 -10.90 1.49 -11.05
C ILE A 34 -12.10 2.23 -11.62
N VAL A 35 -12.80 1.61 -12.55
CA VAL A 35 -13.92 2.23 -13.28
C VAL A 35 -15.24 1.57 -12.95
N GLU A 36 -16.30 2.33 -12.96
CA GLU A 36 -17.66 1.83 -12.87
C GLU A 36 -18.05 1.16 -14.18
N ALA A 37 -18.42 -0.10 -14.15
CA ALA A 37 -18.66 -0.92 -15.34
C ALA A 37 -19.79 -0.38 -16.23
N GLY A 38 -20.81 0.26 -15.65
CA GLY A 38 -21.98 0.78 -16.39
C GLY A 38 -21.70 2.07 -17.13
N THR A 39 -20.82 2.92 -16.60
CA THR A 39 -20.60 4.30 -17.10
C THR A 39 -19.20 4.52 -17.66
N GLY A 40 -18.23 3.67 -17.29
CA GLY A 40 -16.81 3.88 -17.58
C GLY A 40 -16.16 5.02 -16.82
N THR A 41 -16.88 5.64 -15.87
CA THR A 41 -16.33 6.71 -15.04
C THR A 41 -15.33 6.18 -14.04
N VAL A 42 -14.27 6.96 -13.74
CA VAL A 42 -13.29 6.57 -12.74
C VAL A 42 -13.91 6.67 -11.35
N PHE A 43 -14.01 5.54 -10.67
CA PHE A 43 -14.45 5.43 -9.28
C PHE A 43 -13.31 5.69 -8.30
N GLY A 44 -12.11 5.21 -8.65
CA GLY A 44 -10.94 5.33 -7.79
C GLY A 44 -9.65 4.92 -8.48
N TYR A 45 -8.60 4.86 -7.69
CA TYR A 45 -7.26 4.48 -8.14
C TYR A 45 -6.61 3.55 -7.14
N GLU A 46 -6.16 2.39 -7.58
CA GLU A 46 -5.31 1.52 -6.77
C GLU A 46 -3.86 2.01 -6.84
N SER A 47 -3.22 2.13 -5.68
CA SER A 47 -1.81 2.52 -5.57
C SER A 47 -0.92 1.30 -5.64
N LEU A 48 -0.18 1.20 -6.72
CA LEU A 48 0.74 0.09 -6.99
C LEU A 48 2.20 0.55 -6.83
N MET A 49 2.93 -0.13 -5.97
CA MET A 49 4.36 0.10 -5.71
C MET A 49 5.19 0.00 -6.99
N ARG A 50 6.15 0.91 -7.16
CA ARG A 50 7.14 0.92 -8.25
C ARG A 50 8.51 1.28 -7.71
N GLY A 51 9.58 0.91 -8.44
CA GLY A 51 10.96 1.23 -8.08
C GLY A 51 11.65 0.20 -7.20
N PHE A 52 10.97 -0.87 -6.77
CA PHE A 52 11.57 -1.98 -6.02
C PHE A 52 12.65 -2.70 -6.82
N ASP A 53 12.51 -2.76 -8.14
CA ASP A 53 13.50 -3.32 -9.08
C ASP A 53 14.82 -2.56 -9.06
N ARG A 54 14.80 -1.24 -8.85
CA ARG A 54 16.01 -0.41 -8.68
C ARG A 54 16.78 -0.76 -7.40
N LEU A 55 16.12 -1.39 -6.44
CA LEU A 55 16.71 -1.92 -5.21
C LEU A 55 17.14 -3.40 -5.34
N GLY A 56 16.99 -3.99 -6.54
CA GLY A 56 17.35 -5.37 -6.82
C GLY A 56 16.31 -6.41 -6.40
N PHE A 57 15.10 -6.00 -6.05
CA PHE A 57 13.98 -6.90 -5.78
C PHE A 57 13.21 -7.21 -7.07
N HIS A 58 12.69 -8.44 -7.19
CA HIS A 58 11.92 -8.86 -8.36
C HIS A 58 10.42 -8.60 -8.20
N THR A 59 9.95 -8.53 -6.95
CA THR A 59 8.53 -8.29 -6.63
C THR A 59 8.39 -7.30 -5.48
N PRO A 60 7.23 -6.61 -5.37
CA PRO A 60 6.91 -5.81 -4.19
C PRO A 60 7.02 -6.60 -2.89
N LEU A 61 6.57 -7.87 -2.90
CA LEU A 61 6.57 -8.73 -1.72
C LEU A 61 7.99 -9.01 -1.22
N GLU A 62 8.96 -9.22 -2.12
CA GLU A 62 10.37 -9.39 -1.71
C GLU A 62 10.92 -8.19 -0.95
N LEU A 63 10.56 -6.96 -1.36
CA LEU A 63 10.93 -5.74 -0.64
C LEU A 63 10.27 -5.70 0.74
N LEU A 64 8.96 -5.98 0.83
CA LEU A 64 8.22 -5.97 2.10
C LEU A 64 8.73 -7.06 3.06
N ASP A 65 9.04 -8.26 2.55
CA ASP A 65 9.65 -9.33 3.33
C ASP A 65 11.04 -8.96 3.86
N ARG A 66 11.80 -8.23 3.05
CA ARG A 66 13.11 -7.74 3.48
C ARG A 66 12.96 -6.66 4.55
N ALA A 67 12.01 -5.73 4.38
CA ALA A 67 11.70 -4.70 5.34
C ALA A 67 11.22 -5.30 6.67
N GLU A 68 10.38 -6.32 6.63
CA GLU A 68 9.93 -7.07 7.82
C GLU A 68 11.09 -7.69 8.57
N LYS A 69 11.93 -8.47 7.89
CA LYS A 69 13.12 -9.12 8.48
C LYS A 69 14.11 -8.13 9.09
N SER A 70 14.09 -6.89 8.68
CA SER A 70 14.94 -5.82 9.20
C SER A 70 14.23 -4.89 10.19
N GLY A 71 12.99 -5.18 10.58
CA GLY A 71 12.19 -4.35 11.48
C GLY A 71 11.79 -2.98 10.90
N GLN A 72 11.77 -2.84 9.57
CA GLN A 72 11.51 -1.57 8.89
C GLN A 72 10.20 -1.55 8.10
N LEU A 73 9.37 -2.61 8.18
CA LEU A 73 8.14 -2.72 7.41
C LEU A 73 7.22 -1.51 7.63
N LEU A 74 6.98 -1.14 8.89
CA LEU A 74 6.15 0.02 9.21
C LEU A 74 6.68 1.31 8.56
N SER A 75 7.98 1.54 8.60
CA SER A 75 8.61 2.72 8.00
C SER A 75 8.48 2.75 6.48
N VAL A 76 8.59 1.59 5.85
CA VAL A 76 8.40 1.44 4.39
C VAL A 76 6.94 1.70 4.02
N GLU A 77 5.99 1.12 4.73
CA GLU A 77 4.56 1.30 4.46
C GLU A 77 4.08 2.74 4.70
N GLN A 78 4.56 3.39 5.76
CA GLN A 78 4.29 4.81 6.00
C GLN A 78 4.83 5.70 4.87
N MET A 79 6.01 5.39 4.37
CA MET A 79 6.61 6.10 3.22
C MET A 79 5.79 5.88 1.94
N LEU A 80 5.40 4.63 1.63
CA LEU A 80 4.59 4.31 0.46
C LEU A 80 3.22 5.00 0.51
N SER A 81 2.55 4.96 1.65
CA SER A 81 1.27 5.66 1.87
C SER A 81 1.43 7.17 1.68
N SER A 82 2.52 7.74 2.18
CA SER A 82 2.85 9.17 1.99
C SER A 82 3.02 9.54 0.52
N LEU A 83 3.75 8.73 -0.25
CA LEU A 83 3.94 8.92 -1.69
C LEU A 83 2.61 8.83 -2.45
N ALA A 84 1.80 7.82 -2.12
CA ALA A 84 0.50 7.62 -2.74
C ALA A 84 -0.43 8.82 -2.48
N VAL A 85 -0.55 9.27 -1.23
CA VAL A 85 -1.38 10.44 -0.86
C VAL A 85 -0.90 11.70 -1.55
N ALA A 86 0.42 11.97 -1.55
CA ALA A 86 0.98 13.15 -2.21
C ALA A 86 0.70 13.15 -3.72
N LYS A 87 0.85 12.01 -4.37
CA LYS A 87 0.53 11.86 -5.80
C LYS A 87 -0.97 11.95 -6.06
N PHE A 88 -1.82 11.35 -5.22
CA PHE A 88 -3.27 11.40 -5.34
C PHE A 88 -3.79 12.84 -5.25
N ALA A 89 -3.21 13.66 -4.39
CA ALA A 89 -3.56 15.06 -4.25
C ALA A 89 -3.31 15.89 -5.53
N THR A 90 -2.50 15.39 -6.47
CA THR A 90 -2.28 16.08 -7.77
C THR A 90 -3.31 15.70 -8.84
N ILE A 91 -4.20 14.77 -8.57
CA ILE A 91 -5.24 14.35 -9.51
C ILE A 91 -6.43 15.31 -9.41
N GLU A 92 -6.94 15.75 -10.56
CA GLU A 92 -8.02 16.74 -10.64
C GLU A 92 -9.29 16.31 -9.87
N ASN A 93 -9.63 15.02 -9.88
CA ASN A 93 -10.80 14.48 -9.20
C ASN A 93 -10.49 13.80 -7.83
N CYS A 94 -9.39 14.15 -7.19
CA CYS A 94 -8.97 13.52 -5.91
C CYS A 94 -9.99 13.67 -4.77
N THR A 95 -10.88 14.66 -4.82
CA THR A 95 -11.93 14.85 -3.80
C THR A 95 -13.17 13.98 -4.01
N THR A 96 -13.38 13.45 -5.20
CA THR A 96 -14.52 12.60 -5.55
C THR A 96 -14.15 11.13 -5.80
N ALA A 97 -12.90 10.88 -6.17
CA ALA A 97 -12.37 9.54 -6.35
C ALA A 97 -11.94 8.92 -5.00
N THR A 98 -11.78 7.60 -5.02
CA THR A 98 -11.24 6.86 -3.88
C THR A 98 -9.82 6.39 -4.19
N LEU A 99 -8.88 6.61 -3.27
CA LEU A 99 -7.54 6.01 -3.31
C LEU A 99 -7.55 4.69 -2.55
N PHE A 100 -7.19 3.62 -3.22
CA PHE A 100 -7.07 2.28 -2.66
C PHE A 100 -5.61 2.03 -2.27
N LEU A 101 -5.40 1.60 -1.03
CA LEU A 101 -4.09 1.33 -0.44
C LEU A 101 -4.08 -0.09 0.10
N ASN A 102 -3.16 -0.91 -0.39
CA ASN A 102 -2.92 -2.24 0.16
C ASN A 102 -2.47 -2.14 1.62
N LEU A 103 -3.02 -2.97 2.48
CA LEU A 103 -2.67 -3.07 3.89
C LEU A 103 -2.01 -4.41 4.17
N ASP A 104 -0.72 -4.38 4.51
CA ASP A 104 0.00 -5.58 4.91
C ASP A 104 -0.47 -6.03 6.30
N ALA A 105 -0.99 -7.25 6.39
CA ALA A 105 -1.54 -7.79 7.63
C ALA A 105 -0.52 -7.92 8.76
N ARG A 106 0.77 -8.00 8.44
CA ARG A 106 1.86 -7.98 9.43
C ARG A 106 1.91 -6.68 10.24
N LEU A 107 1.27 -5.61 9.73
CA LEU A 107 1.16 -4.33 10.42
C LEU A 107 -0.05 -4.18 11.34
N ILE A 108 -0.90 -5.20 11.45
CA ILE A 108 -2.05 -5.17 12.37
C ILE A 108 -1.65 -4.74 13.79
N PRO A 109 -0.56 -5.27 14.40
CA PRO A 109 -0.11 -4.83 15.72
C PRO A 109 0.35 -3.36 15.78
N HIS A 110 0.71 -2.78 14.64
CA HIS A 110 1.18 -1.40 14.50
C HIS A 110 0.15 -0.47 13.88
N GLY A 111 -1.11 -0.89 13.81
CA GLY A 111 -2.17 -0.19 13.10
C GLY A 111 -2.38 1.26 13.54
N ASP A 112 -2.20 1.57 14.84
CA ASP A 112 -2.33 2.94 15.35
C ASP A 112 -1.27 3.88 14.74
N LEU A 113 -0.03 3.44 14.69
CA LEU A 113 1.07 4.23 14.13
C LEU A 113 0.90 4.43 12.63
N LEU A 114 0.38 3.41 11.93
CA LEU A 114 0.08 3.51 10.50
C LEU A 114 -1.03 4.52 10.24
N LEU A 115 -2.16 4.41 10.97
CA LEU A 115 -3.31 5.29 10.81
C LEU A 115 -2.98 6.74 11.18
N GLU A 116 -2.24 6.96 12.27
CA GLU A 116 -1.83 8.30 12.68
C GLU A 116 -0.95 8.98 11.62
N SER A 117 0.05 8.27 11.12
CA SER A 117 0.90 8.75 10.03
C SER A 117 0.08 9.10 8.79
N LEU A 118 -0.81 8.22 8.36
CA LEU A 118 -1.65 8.45 7.19
C LEU A 118 -2.56 9.68 7.39
N LEU A 119 -3.20 9.81 8.55
CA LEU A 119 -4.05 10.97 8.88
C LEU A 119 -3.27 12.29 8.84
N GLN A 120 -2.00 12.30 9.23
CA GLN A 120 -1.14 13.49 9.12
C GLN A 120 -0.91 13.86 7.65
N HIS A 121 -0.62 12.87 6.78
CA HIS A 121 -0.43 13.10 5.35
C HIS A 121 -1.70 13.56 4.66
N LEU A 122 -2.86 12.99 5.01
CA LEU A 122 -4.15 13.39 4.47
C LEU A 122 -4.50 14.84 4.83
N ARG A 123 -4.30 15.23 6.10
CA ARG A 123 -4.52 16.62 6.55
C ARG A 123 -3.64 17.60 5.80
N LYS A 124 -2.36 17.27 5.62
CA LYS A 124 -1.40 18.12 4.87
C LYS A 124 -1.84 18.34 3.42
N ASN A 125 -2.51 17.37 2.81
CA ASN A 125 -2.93 17.42 1.42
C ASN A 125 -4.41 17.76 1.24
N ALA A 126 -5.13 18.12 2.31
CA ALA A 126 -6.56 18.42 2.32
C ALA A 126 -7.46 17.29 1.75
N ILE A 127 -7.06 16.03 1.95
CA ILE A 127 -7.81 14.84 1.51
C ILE A 127 -8.59 14.29 2.71
N PRO A 128 -9.91 14.08 2.59
CA PRO A 128 -10.68 13.50 3.69
C PRO A 128 -10.39 11.98 3.82
N PRO A 129 -10.42 11.41 5.05
CA PRO A 129 -10.25 9.97 5.26
C PRO A 129 -11.22 9.11 4.44
N SER A 130 -12.43 9.61 4.18
CA SER A 130 -13.46 8.91 3.37
C SER A 130 -13.06 8.72 1.89
N SER A 131 -12.01 9.41 1.42
CA SER A 131 -11.42 9.18 0.10
C SER A 131 -10.41 8.03 0.09
N ILE A 132 -10.11 7.40 1.22
CA ILE A 132 -9.16 6.28 1.31
C ILE A 132 -9.91 4.99 1.58
N CYS A 133 -9.55 3.93 0.85
CA CYS A 133 -9.97 2.57 1.05
C CYS A 133 -8.76 1.68 1.29
N PHE A 134 -8.69 1.00 2.43
CA PHE A 134 -7.69 -0.05 2.63
C PHE A 134 -8.15 -1.33 1.98
N GLU A 135 -7.24 -2.01 1.29
CA GLU A 135 -7.44 -3.32 0.70
C GLU A 135 -6.72 -4.38 1.52
N LEU A 136 -7.47 -5.37 1.95
CA LEU A 136 -6.98 -6.51 2.71
C LEU A 136 -7.01 -7.74 1.82
N SER A 137 -5.87 -8.42 1.68
CA SER A 137 -5.81 -9.67 0.93
C SER A 137 -6.59 -10.77 1.66
N GLU A 138 -7.44 -11.49 0.91
CA GLU A 138 -8.14 -12.68 1.37
C GLU A 138 -7.20 -13.77 1.90
N ARG A 139 -5.97 -13.83 1.39
CA ARG A 139 -5.00 -14.90 1.68
C ARG A 139 -4.47 -14.89 3.12
N VAL A 140 -4.71 -13.82 3.85
CA VAL A 140 -4.29 -13.73 5.25
C VAL A 140 -5.44 -14.15 6.14
N ASP A 141 -5.25 -15.20 6.94
CA ASP A 141 -6.20 -15.60 7.98
C ASP A 141 -6.19 -14.56 9.11
N ASN A 142 -6.69 -13.37 8.76
CA ASN A 142 -6.73 -12.21 9.66
C ASN A 142 -7.80 -12.36 10.75
N THR A 143 -8.74 -13.29 10.57
CA THR A 143 -9.90 -13.43 11.46
C THR A 143 -9.55 -14.08 12.79
N SER A 144 -8.42 -14.79 12.86
CA SER A 144 -7.94 -15.44 14.08
C SER A 144 -7.14 -14.51 15.01
N VAL A 145 -6.84 -13.28 14.57
CA VAL A 145 -6.06 -12.31 15.36
C VAL A 145 -7.03 -11.33 16.04
N PRO A 146 -7.16 -11.32 17.37
CA PRO A 146 -8.05 -10.40 18.09
C PRO A 146 -7.84 -8.93 17.71
N GLU A 147 -6.59 -8.55 17.48
CA GLU A 147 -6.19 -7.19 17.09
C GLU A 147 -6.74 -6.77 15.72
N PHE A 148 -7.12 -7.73 14.87
CA PHE A 148 -7.70 -7.43 13.56
C PHE A 148 -9.06 -6.75 13.67
N ALA A 149 -9.96 -7.27 14.51
CA ALA A 149 -11.27 -6.67 14.72
C ALA A 149 -11.16 -5.25 15.28
N ASP A 150 -10.22 -5.04 16.20
CA ASP A 150 -9.94 -3.73 16.77
C ASP A 150 -9.39 -2.76 15.71
N LEU A 151 -8.49 -3.22 14.85
CA LEU A 151 -7.96 -2.40 13.75
C LEU A 151 -9.08 -2.01 12.78
N VAL A 152 -9.93 -2.95 12.38
CA VAL A 152 -11.10 -2.67 11.50
C VAL A 152 -12.02 -1.63 12.13
N ALA A 153 -12.31 -1.75 13.42
CA ALA A 153 -13.14 -0.78 14.15
C ALA A 153 -12.50 0.63 14.16
N ARG A 154 -11.18 0.71 14.36
CA ARG A 154 -10.42 1.98 14.33
C ARG A 154 -10.37 2.59 12.94
N ILE A 155 -10.13 1.81 11.91
CA ILE A 155 -10.16 2.23 10.50
C ILE A 155 -11.53 2.87 10.18
N ARG A 156 -12.62 2.18 10.51
CA ARG A 156 -13.99 2.69 10.30
C ARG A 156 -14.28 3.94 11.12
N LYS A 157 -13.88 3.96 12.40
CA LYS A 157 -14.04 5.13 13.28
C LYS A 157 -13.28 6.36 12.79
N ALA A 158 -12.13 6.17 12.17
CA ALA A 158 -11.35 7.24 11.56
C ALA A 158 -11.94 7.75 10.23
N GLY A 159 -13.00 7.10 9.71
CA GLY A 159 -13.70 7.49 8.49
C GLY A 159 -13.12 6.88 7.21
N PHE A 160 -12.20 5.92 7.32
CA PHE A 160 -11.67 5.17 6.18
C PHE A 160 -12.65 4.08 5.70
N LYS A 161 -12.49 3.68 4.45
CA LYS A 161 -13.18 2.52 3.86
C LYS A 161 -12.30 1.28 3.95
N LEU A 162 -12.92 0.11 3.81
CA LEU A 162 -12.26 -1.19 3.71
C LEU A 162 -12.81 -1.97 2.53
N ALA A 163 -11.93 -2.68 1.84
CA ALA A 163 -12.25 -3.65 0.80
C ALA A 163 -11.47 -4.95 1.04
N ILE A 164 -12.00 -6.04 0.52
CA ILE A 164 -11.30 -7.33 0.47
C ILE A 164 -10.80 -7.50 -0.95
N ASP A 165 -9.50 -7.67 -1.10
CA ASP A 165 -8.86 -7.90 -2.40
C ASP A 165 -8.73 -9.39 -2.71
N ASP A 166 -8.66 -9.73 -4.00
CA ASP A 166 -8.57 -11.12 -4.51
C ASP A 166 -9.72 -12.04 -4.06
N PHE A 167 -10.90 -11.50 -3.74
CA PHE A 167 -12.03 -12.28 -3.23
C PHE A 167 -12.42 -13.40 -4.17
N GLY A 168 -12.44 -14.66 -3.65
CA GLY A 168 -12.77 -15.85 -4.41
C GLY A 168 -11.56 -16.52 -5.10
N ALA A 169 -10.37 -15.95 -5.01
CA ALA A 169 -9.14 -16.57 -5.53
C ALA A 169 -8.51 -17.58 -4.56
N GLY A 170 -8.97 -17.63 -3.32
CA GLY A 170 -8.48 -18.48 -2.24
C GLY A 170 -9.57 -19.23 -1.50
N HIS A 171 -9.41 -19.42 -0.21
CA HIS A 171 -10.28 -20.20 0.67
C HIS A 171 -11.06 -19.31 1.65
N ALA A 172 -11.37 -18.05 1.29
CA ALA A 172 -12.18 -17.21 2.17
C ALA A 172 -13.54 -17.86 2.41
N GLU A 173 -13.66 -18.49 3.56
CA GLU A 173 -14.98 -18.71 4.10
C GLU A 173 -15.61 -17.32 4.36
N MET A 174 -16.88 -17.16 3.96
CA MET A 174 -17.69 -15.93 4.08
C MET A 174 -17.86 -15.42 5.53
N LYS A 175 -16.86 -15.61 6.39
CA LYS A 175 -16.83 -15.18 7.80
C LYS A 175 -16.40 -13.74 7.99
N LEU A 176 -15.94 -13.08 6.91
CA LEU A 176 -15.45 -11.70 6.93
C LEU A 176 -16.53 -10.64 6.66
N LEU A 177 -17.74 -11.07 6.33
CA LEU A 177 -18.92 -10.22 6.15
C LEU A 177 -19.82 -10.27 7.36
#